data_f6ebbd275bf207294eb7dd2d68027fbe
#
_entry.id   f6ebbd275bf207294eb7dd2d68027fbe
#
_cell.length_a   1.000
_cell.length_b   1.000
_cell.length_c   1.000
_cell.angle_alpha   90.00
_cell.angle_beta   90.00
_cell.angle_gamma   90.00
#
_symmetry.space_group_name_H-M   'P 1'
#
loop_
_entity.id
_entity.type
_entity.pdbx_description
1 polymer ?
#
loop_
_entity_poly.entity_id
_entity_poly.type
_entity_poly.pdbx_seq_one_letter_code
_entity_poly.pdbx_strand_id
1 'polypeptide(L)'
;LTELPFTSIESIGPCASINSCVADMAQWLLLQLDSGRLNGRQIIPWPVIRETQLSAMVEGDIHSKLFPAKHFNTYGLGWAMYDYNGVKVIEHGGGANGFVTKTKFIPELNLGILVYTNTDANSLYEALATQIIDAYMHLPYRNYSDIYYKRYANATAGDDAQLADYKKRVDAMAKPTLPL
;
A
#
# COMPACT_ATOMS: atom_id res chain seq x y z
N LEU A 1 17.07 15.58 -5.10
CA LEU A 1 16.27 14.87 -6.10
C LEU A 1 17.17 14.44 -7.23
N THR A 2 17.10 13.17 -7.60
CA THR A 2 17.85 12.60 -8.72
C THR A 2 16.85 12.15 -9.78
N GLU A 3 17.07 12.53 -11.02
CA GLU A 3 16.30 12.01 -12.14
C GLU A 3 16.64 10.53 -12.32
N LEU A 4 15.62 9.69 -12.38
CA LEU A 4 15.80 8.27 -12.61
C LEU A 4 15.51 7.94 -14.08
N PRO A 5 16.32 7.07 -14.71
CA PRO A 5 16.04 6.65 -16.06
C PRO A 5 14.73 5.83 -16.11
N PHE A 6 13.99 5.96 -17.20
CA PHE A 6 12.82 5.11 -17.43
C PHE A 6 13.27 3.66 -17.53
N THR A 7 12.65 2.80 -16.72
CA THR A 7 12.90 1.35 -16.75
C THR A 7 11.69 0.66 -17.35
N SER A 8 11.89 -0.10 -18.42
CA SER A 8 10.81 -0.93 -18.99
C SER A 8 10.50 -2.09 -18.03
N ILE A 9 9.22 -2.25 -17.74
CA ILE A 9 8.68 -3.34 -16.92
C ILE A 9 7.63 -4.15 -17.70
N GLU A 10 7.78 -4.22 -19.02
CA GLU A 10 6.82 -4.88 -19.92
C GLU A 10 6.55 -6.33 -19.56
N SER A 11 7.57 -7.06 -19.10
CA SER A 11 7.44 -8.47 -18.70
C SER A 11 6.49 -8.68 -17.51
N ILE A 12 6.27 -7.65 -16.68
CA ILE A 12 5.35 -7.66 -15.53
C ILE A 12 4.23 -6.62 -15.69
N GLY A 13 3.99 -6.19 -16.93
CA GLY A 13 3.05 -5.15 -17.28
C GLY A 13 1.67 -5.25 -16.63
N PRO A 14 1.01 -6.40 -16.61
CA PRO A 14 -0.33 -6.54 -16.01
C PRO A 14 -0.39 -6.18 -14.51
N CYS A 15 0.70 -6.30 -13.78
CA CYS A 15 0.70 -6.07 -12.33
C CYS A 15 1.43 -4.79 -11.87
N ALA A 16 2.25 -4.15 -12.73
CA ALA A 16 3.11 -3.07 -12.24
C ALA A 16 3.41 -1.94 -13.25
N SER A 17 2.84 -1.93 -14.46
CA SER A 17 3.26 -1.00 -15.52
C SER A 17 2.50 0.34 -15.56
N ILE A 18 1.56 0.58 -14.67
CA ILE A 18 0.83 1.85 -14.65
C ILE A 18 1.72 2.95 -14.08
N ASN A 19 2.08 3.91 -14.91
CA ASN A 19 2.69 5.17 -14.50
C ASN A 19 1.62 6.26 -14.54
N SER A 20 1.39 6.93 -13.43
CA SER A 20 0.31 7.91 -13.30
C SER A 20 0.66 9.00 -12.28
N CYS A 21 -0.22 9.99 -12.15
CA CYS A 21 -0.15 11.04 -11.14
C CYS A 21 -1.40 11.03 -10.25
N VAL A 22 -1.33 11.76 -9.15
CA VAL A 22 -2.45 11.86 -8.19
C VAL A 22 -3.73 12.37 -8.85
N ALA A 23 -3.63 13.34 -9.76
CA ALA A 23 -4.80 13.93 -10.43
C ALA A 23 -5.56 12.91 -11.29
N ASP A 24 -4.83 12.10 -12.06
CA ASP A 24 -5.44 11.06 -12.91
C ASP A 24 -6.00 9.92 -12.06
N MET A 25 -5.25 9.50 -11.05
CA MET A 25 -5.71 8.43 -10.15
C MET A 25 -6.89 8.87 -9.27
N ALA A 26 -7.08 10.16 -9.02
CA ALA A 26 -8.29 10.66 -8.37
C ALA A 26 -9.53 10.38 -9.24
N GLN A 27 -9.45 10.49 -10.56
CA GLN A 27 -10.55 10.11 -11.46
C GLN A 27 -10.85 8.60 -11.37
N TRP A 28 -9.81 7.78 -11.24
CA TRP A 28 -9.98 6.34 -11.02
C TRP A 28 -10.70 6.04 -9.70
N LEU A 29 -10.34 6.73 -8.60
CA LEU A 29 -11.03 6.55 -7.31
C LEU A 29 -12.48 7.02 -7.36
N LEU A 30 -12.77 8.15 -8.00
CA LEU A 30 -14.14 8.63 -8.20
C LEU A 30 -14.97 7.59 -8.96
N LEU A 31 -14.40 6.98 -10.00
CA LEU A 31 -15.05 5.90 -10.75
C LEU A 31 -15.32 4.67 -9.88
N GLN A 32 -14.39 4.28 -9.00
CA GLN A 32 -14.56 3.17 -8.07
C GLN A 32 -15.70 3.44 -7.06
N LEU A 33 -15.78 4.67 -6.55
CA LEU A 33 -16.79 5.10 -5.58
C LEU A 33 -18.16 5.29 -6.21
N ASP A 34 -18.26 5.75 -7.46
CA ASP A 34 -19.53 5.99 -8.17
C ASP A 34 -19.93 4.82 -9.08
N SER A 35 -19.68 3.59 -8.63
CA SER A 35 -20.17 2.38 -9.30
C SER A 35 -19.77 2.28 -10.79
N GLY A 36 -18.60 2.76 -11.14
CA GLY A 36 -18.06 2.74 -12.50
C GLY A 36 -18.46 3.93 -13.35
N ARG A 37 -19.04 4.97 -12.74
CA ARG A 37 -19.36 6.23 -13.42
C ARG A 37 -18.27 7.27 -13.24
N LEU A 38 -18.12 8.13 -14.23
CA LEU A 38 -17.30 9.31 -14.15
C LEU A 38 -18.03 10.45 -14.87
N ASN A 39 -18.17 11.60 -14.21
CA ASN A 39 -18.92 12.75 -14.71
C ASN A 39 -20.34 12.40 -15.23
N GLY A 40 -21.05 11.57 -14.47
CA GLY A 40 -22.41 11.13 -14.78
C GLY A 40 -22.52 10.06 -15.88
N ARG A 41 -21.42 9.67 -16.53
CA ARG A 41 -21.40 8.65 -17.58
C ARG A 41 -20.92 7.31 -17.04
N GLN A 42 -21.59 6.21 -17.38
CA GLN A 42 -21.11 4.87 -17.12
C GLN A 42 -19.88 4.58 -18.00
N ILE A 43 -18.72 4.42 -17.40
CA ILE A 43 -17.46 4.11 -18.08
C ILE A 43 -17.18 2.61 -18.00
N ILE A 44 -17.34 2.03 -16.81
CA ILE A 44 -17.19 0.60 -16.56
C ILE A 44 -18.50 0.08 -15.97
N PRO A 45 -19.07 -1.02 -16.48
CA PRO A 45 -20.30 -1.58 -15.91
C PRO A 45 -20.14 -1.91 -14.42
N TRP A 46 -21.15 -1.58 -13.61
CA TRP A 46 -21.14 -1.87 -12.18
C TRP A 46 -20.80 -3.32 -11.81
N PRO A 47 -21.32 -4.36 -12.50
CA PRO A 47 -20.93 -5.72 -12.17
C PRO A 47 -19.42 -5.98 -12.25
N VAL A 48 -18.71 -5.33 -13.18
CA VAL A 48 -17.25 -5.44 -13.32
C VAL A 48 -16.54 -4.78 -12.12
N ILE A 49 -16.93 -3.54 -11.77
CA ILE A 49 -16.38 -2.84 -10.60
C ILE A 49 -16.63 -3.64 -9.33
N ARG A 50 -17.87 -4.09 -9.14
CA ARG A 50 -18.26 -4.90 -7.98
C ARG A 50 -17.42 -6.16 -7.86
N GLU A 51 -17.20 -6.87 -8.96
CA GLU A 51 -16.40 -8.10 -8.96
C GLU A 51 -14.97 -7.87 -8.45
N THR A 52 -14.34 -6.74 -8.82
CA THR A 52 -13.00 -6.43 -8.33
C THR A 52 -12.95 -6.14 -6.82
N GLN A 53 -14.08 -5.72 -6.24
CA GLN A 53 -14.21 -5.36 -4.83
C GLN A 53 -14.77 -6.50 -3.96
N LEU A 54 -14.89 -7.71 -4.50
CA LEU A 54 -15.25 -8.91 -3.73
C LEU A 54 -14.01 -9.60 -3.19
N SER A 55 -14.11 -10.12 -1.97
CA SER A 55 -13.07 -10.95 -1.38
C SER A 55 -13.04 -12.31 -2.08
N ALA A 56 -11.96 -12.59 -2.79
CA ALA A 56 -11.75 -13.85 -3.49
C ALA A 56 -10.87 -14.82 -2.68
N MET A 57 -9.99 -14.28 -1.83
CA MET A 57 -9.06 -15.04 -1.02
C MET A 57 -8.95 -14.43 0.38
N VAL A 58 -8.89 -15.27 1.39
CA VAL A 58 -8.56 -14.86 2.77
C VAL A 58 -7.04 -14.91 2.92
N GLU A 59 -6.43 -13.78 3.27
CA GLU A 59 -4.98 -13.71 3.53
C GLU A 59 -4.64 -14.04 5.00
N GLY A 60 -5.61 -13.94 5.90
CA GLY A 60 -5.48 -14.33 7.29
C GLY A 60 -6.18 -13.39 8.28
N ASP A 61 -6.04 -13.75 9.54
CA ASP A 61 -6.51 -12.95 10.65
C ASP A 61 -5.49 -11.86 11.00
N ILE A 62 -6.00 -10.70 11.43
CA ILE A 62 -5.17 -9.59 11.85
C ILE A 62 -5.22 -9.46 13.36
N HIS A 63 -4.08 -9.64 14.01
CA HIS A 63 -3.91 -9.41 15.43
C HIS A 63 -2.99 -8.21 15.66
N SER A 64 -3.54 -7.01 15.64
CA SER A 64 -2.78 -5.78 15.80
C SER A 64 -3.17 -5.02 17.05
N LYS A 65 -2.20 -4.80 17.94
CA LYS A 65 -2.40 -3.92 19.10
C LYS A 65 -2.66 -2.46 18.69
N LEU A 66 -2.17 -2.05 17.53
CA LEU A 66 -2.41 -0.70 17.00
C LEU A 66 -3.82 -0.57 16.41
N PHE A 67 -4.32 -1.63 15.81
CA PHE A 67 -5.62 -1.67 15.13
C PHE A 67 -6.48 -2.81 15.68
N PRO A 68 -6.96 -2.70 16.94
CA PRO A 68 -7.71 -3.78 17.58
C PRO A 68 -9.07 -4.07 16.92
N ALA A 69 -9.59 -3.13 16.15
CA ALA A 69 -10.85 -3.27 15.39
C ALA A 69 -10.63 -3.69 13.92
N LYS A 70 -9.44 -4.18 13.59
CA LYS A 70 -9.12 -4.76 12.29
C LYS A 70 -8.92 -6.26 12.49
N HIS A 71 -9.79 -7.09 11.91
CA HIS A 71 -9.82 -8.53 12.17
C HIS A 71 -9.40 -9.37 10.97
N PHE A 72 -9.86 -9.00 9.76
CA PHE A 72 -9.66 -9.81 8.57
C PHE A 72 -8.87 -9.07 7.51
N ASN A 73 -8.06 -9.81 6.78
CA ASN A 73 -7.42 -9.35 5.56
C ASN A 73 -7.77 -10.31 4.42
N THR A 74 -8.27 -9.75 3.34
CA THR A 74 -8.69 -10.51 2.16
C THR A 74 -8.16 -9.84 0.89
N TYR A 75 -8.10 -10.59 -0.18
CA TYR A 75 -7.69 -10.07 -1.49
C TYR A 75 -8.71 -10.42 -2.56
N GLY A 76 -8.99 -9.48 -3.44
CA GLY A 76 -9.87 -9.62 -4.60
C GLY A 76 -9.10 -9.61 -5.91
N LEU A 77 -9.69 -9.01 -6.93
CA LEU A 77 -9.04 -8.82 -8.24
C LEU A 77 -8.26 -7.50 -8.24
N GLY A 78 -7.05 -7.53 -7.69
CA GLY A 78 -6.17 -6.35 -7.61
C GLY A 78 -6.42 -5.43 -6.41
N TRP A 79 -7.28 -5.81 -5.46
CA TRP A 79 -7.55 -5.04 -4.26
C TRP A 79 -7.37 -5.89 -3.01
N ALA A 80 -6.62 -5.40 -2.04
CA ALA A 80 -6.64 -5.86 -0.68
C ALA A 80 -7.82 -5.22 0.07
N MET A 81 -8.44 -5.96 0.96
CA MET A 81 -9.59 -5.49 1.71
C MET A 81 -9.50 -5.92 3.17
N TYR A 82 -9.93 -5.04 4.05
CA TYR A 82 -10.03 -5.34 5.47
C TYR A 82 -11.18 -4.57 6.13
N ASP A 83 -11.61 -5.08 7.27
CA ASP A 83 -12.55 -4.38 8.14
C ASP A 83 -11.82 -3.36 9.03
N TYR A 84 -12.39 -2.19 9.22
CA TYR A 84 -11.87 -1.18 10.14
C TYR A 84 -12.99 -0.41 10.81
N ASN A 85 -13.18 -0.62 12.11
CA ASN A 85 -14.25 0.00 12.88
C ASN A 85 -15.64 -0.06 12.21
N GLY A 86 -15.98 -1.21 11.60
CA GLY A 86 -17.29 -1.44 11.00
C GLY A 86 -17.46 -1.01 9.55
N VAL A 87 -16.41 -0.49 8.91
CA VAL A 87 -16.40 -0.19 7.47
C VAL A 87 -15.40 -1.06 6.72
N LYS A 88 -15.64 -1.27 5.44
CA LYS A 88 -14.72 -1.99 4.56
C LYS A 88 -13.74 -1.02 3.92
N VAL A 89 -12.46 -1.15 4.23
CA VAL A 89 -11.39 -0.44 3.53
C VAL A 89 -10.90 -1.29 2.38
N ILE A 90 -10.84 -0.71 1.20
CA ILE A 90 -10.31 -1.31 -0.02
C ILE A 90 -9.05 -0.55 -0.39
N GLU A 91 -7.94 -1.27 -0.62
CA GLU A 91 -6.67 -0.62 -0.86
C GLU A 91 -5.78 -1.40 -1.82
N HIS A 92 -4.84 -0.70 -2.42
CA HIS A 92 -3.64 -1.27 -3.01
C HIS A 92 -2.48 -0.27 -2.91
N GLY A 93 -1.28 -0.79 -2.80
CA GLY A 93 -0.06 0.01 -2.82
C GLY A 93 0.83 -0.36 -3.99
N GLY A 94 1.83 0.44 -4.22
CA GLY A 94 2.87 0.16 -5.19
C GLY A 94 4.19 0.76 -4.74
N GLY A 95 5.30 0.09 -5.10
CA GLY A 95 6.65 0.60 -4.86
C GLY A 95 7.54 0.23 -6.03
N ALA A 96 8.12 1.23 -6.69
CA ALA A 96 9.06 1.02 -7.78
C ALA A 96 9.96 2.25 -7.95
N ASN A 97 11.25 2.01 -8.20
CA ASN A 97 12.20 3.04 -8.60
C ASN A 97 12.24 4.28 -7.68
N GLY A 98 12.14 4.09 -6.36
CA GLY A 98 12.16 5.20 -5.39
C GLY A 98 10.82 5.91 -5.20
N PHE A 99 9.74 5.39 -5.75
CA PHE A 99 8.38 5.87 -5.52
C PHE A 99 7.61 4.85 -4.70
N VAL A 100 6.84 5.33 -3.72
CA VAL A 100 5.88 4.50 -2.98
C VAL A 100 4.52 5.15 -3.01
N THR A 101 3.51 4.37 -3.30
CA THR A 101 2.13 4.83 -3.47
C THR A 101 1.16 4.04 -2.60
N LYS A 102 0.10 4.70 -2.17
CA LYS A 102 -1.03 4.07 -1.52
C LYS A 102 -2.32 4.65 -2.09
N THR A 103 -3.20 3.75 -2.48
CA THR A 103 -4.56 4.04 -2.91
C THR A 103 -5.50 3.36 -1.93
N LYS A 104 -6.39 4.10 -1.29
CA LYS A 104 -7.44 3.55 -0.40
C LYS A 104 -8.78 4.16 -0.74
N PHE A 105 -9.84 3.40 -0.59
CA PHE A 105 -11.19 3.95 -0.62
C PHE A 105 -12.13 3.17 0.30
N ILE A 106 -13.11 3.88 0.82
CA ILE A 106 -14.10 3.37 1.77
C ILE A 106 -15.47 3.74 1.20
N PRO A 107 -16.16 2.81 0.52
CA PRO A 107 -17.45 3.10 -0.12
C PRO A 107 -18.49 3.63 0.85
N GLU A 108 -18.56 3.09 2.06
CA GLU A 108 -19.52 3.49 3.09
C GLU A 108 -19.35 4.95 3.56
N LEU A 109 -18.15 5.51 3.39
CA LEU A 109 -17.83 6.91 3.73
C LEU A 109 -17.78 7.81 2.49
N ASN A 110 -17.97 7.25 1.29
CA ASN A 110 -17.71 7.94 0.02
C ASN A 110 -16.32 8.64 0.01
N LEU A 111 -15.33 7.97 0.56
CA LEU A 111 -13.98 8.50 0.78
C LEU A 111 -12.97 7.79 -0.08
N GLY A 112 -12.18 8.55 -0.86
CA GLY A 112 -11.01 8.07 -1.59
C GLY A 112 -9.75 8.80 -1.14
N ILE A 113 -8.66 8.08 -0.97
CA ILE A 113 -7.38 8.60 -0.48
C ILE A 113 -6.26 8.12 -1.40
N LEU A 114 -5.44 9.07 -1.84
CA LEU A 114 -4.23 8.81 -2.62
C LEU A 114 -3.05 9.48 -1.90
N VAL A 115 -2.04 8.69 -1.59
CA VAL A 115 -0.78 9.22 -1.03
C VAL A 115 0.36 8.67 -1.86
N TYR A 116 1.01 9.54 -2.62
CA TYR A 116 2.12 9.20 -3.49
C TYR A 116 3.37 9.93 -3.00
N THR A 117 4.44 9.18 -2.81
CA THR A 117 5.72 9.71 -2.34
C THR A 117 6.82 9.39 -3.34
N ASN A 118 7.76 10.31 -3.49
CA ASN A 118 8.96 10.14 -4.30
C ASN A 118 10.18 9.82 -3.42
N THR A 119 9.97 8.99 -2.43
CA THR A 119 11.02 8.45 -1.57
C THR A 119 10.73 7.00 -1.26
N ASP A 120 11.76 6.18 -1.37
CA ASP A 120 11.68 4.76 -1.04
C ASP A 120 11.75 4.54 0.47
N ALA A 121 11.40 3.33 0.90
CA ALA A 121 11.51 2.88 2.28
C ALA A 121 10.96 3.89 3.32
N ASN A 122 9.75 4.41 3.08
CA ASN A 122 9.06 5.28 4.02
C ASN A 122 7.72 4.70 4.46
N SER A 123 7.17 5.17 5.58
CA SER A 123 5.84 4.80 6.07
C SER A 123 4.87 5.99 6.15
N LEU A 124 5.26 7.15 5.59
CA LEU A 124 4.44 8.35 5.63
C LEU A 124 3.10 8.15 4.92
N TYR A 125 3.12 7.46 3.78
CA TYR A 125 1.93 7.16 2.98
C TYR A 125 0.86 6.40 3.79
N GLU A 126 1.27 5.45 4.62
CA GLU A 126 0.37 4.67 5.47
C GLU A 126 -0.11 5.49 6.68
N ALA A 127 0.81 6.22 7.32
CA ALA A 127 0.49 7.10 8.45
C ALA A 127 -0.56 8.15 8.08
N LEU A 128 -0.35 8.83 6.95
CA LEU A 128 -1.25 9.88 6.47
C LEU A 128 -2.60 9.32 6.05
N ALA A 129 -2.63 8.22 5.30
CA ALA A 129 -3.87 7.59 4.86
C ALA A 129 -4.72 7.14 6.06
N THR A 130 -4.10 6.52 7.07
CA THR A 130 -4.81 6.10 8.29
C THR A 130 -5.31 7.29 9.11
N GLN A 131 -4.51 8.36 9.22
CA GLN A 131 -4.92 9.58 9.92
C GLN A 131 -6.16 10.23 9.28
N ILE A 132 -6.24 10.22 7.94
CA ILE A 132 -7.39 10.74 7.21
C ILE A 132 -8.64 9.88 7.50
N ILE A 133 -8.51 8.54 7.48
CA ILE A 133 -9.63 7.64 7.79
C ILE A 133 -10.16 7.91 9.20
N ASP A 134 -9.28 7.96 10.19
CA ASP A 134 -9.67 8.20 11.58
C ASP A 134 -10.37 9.55 11.75
N ALA A 135 -9.87 10.58 11.07
CA ALA A 135 -10.50 11.90 11.10
C ALA A 135 -11.93 11.89 10.50
N TYR A 136 -12.12 11.20 9.37
CA TYR A 136 -13.45 11.07 8.75
C TYR A 136 -14.42 10.23 9.59
N MET A 137 -13.91 9.28 10.36
CA MET A 137 -14.69 8.45 11.27
C MET A 137 -14.85 9.06 12.68
N HIS A 138 -14.34 10.29 12.89
CA HIS A 138 -14.35 10.97 14.20
C HIS A 138 -13.70 10.13 15.31
N LEU A 139 -12.69 9.33 14.97
CA LEU A 139 -11.94 8.54 15.94
C LEU A 139 -10.93 9.43 16.70
N PRO A 140 -10.52 9.04 17.90
CA PRO A 140 -9.50 9.78 18.66
C PRO A 140 -8.22 9.94 17.86
N TYR A 141 -7.64 11.13 17.91
CA TYR A 141 -6.37 11.42 17.27
C TYR A 141 -5.25 10.49 17.77
N ARG A 142 -4.50 9.93 16.84
CA ARG A 142 -3.27 9.18 17.10
C ARG A 142 -2.16 9.73 16.22
N ASN A 143 -0.98 9.93 16.78
CA ASN A 143 0.18 10.37 15.99
C ASN A 143 0.77 9.19 15.20
N TYR A 144 0.13 8.81 14.10
CA TYR A 144 0.59 7.71 13.26
C TYR A 144 1.99 7.96 12.67
N SER A 145 2.33 9.20 12.35
CA SER A 145 3.67 9.54 11.86
C SER A 145 4.76 9.13 12.85
N ASP A 146 4.58 9.45 14.15
CA ASP A 146 5.55 9.04 15.18
C ASP A 146 5.57 7.53 15.41
N ILE A 147 4.38 6.90 15.42
CA ILE A 147 4.25 5.45 15.60
C ILE A 147 4.95 4.69 14.47
N TYR A 148 4.69 5.06 13.22
CA TYR A 148 5.28 4.40 12.05
C TYR A 148 6.76 4.73 11.91
N TYR A 149 7.18 5.97 12.22
CA TYR A 149 8.60 6.34 12.24
C TYR A 149 9.41 5.50 13.22
N LYS A 150 8.91 5.33 14.45
CA LYS A 150 9.57 4.48 15.46
C LYS A 150 9.65 3.02 15.01
N ARG A 151 8.60 2.50 14.38
CA ARG A 151 8.63 1.13 13.82
C ARG A 151 9.67 1.00 12.72
N TYR A 152 9.69 1.94 11.80
CA TYR A 152 10.67 1.97 10.72
C TYR A 152 12.10 2.05 11.25
N ALA A 153 12.38 2.98 12.16
CA ALA A 153 13.71 3.13 12.75
C ALA A 153 14.19 1.87 13.47
N ASN A 154 13.29 1.20 14.22
CA ASN A 154 13.61 -0.06 14.90
C ASN A 154 13.85 -1.21 13.90
N ALA A 155 13.06 -1.32 12.84
CA ALA A 155 13.26 -2.32 11.81
C ALA A 155 14.61 -2.11 11.10
N THR A 156 14.91 -0.90 10.67
CA THR A 156 16.18 -0.55 10.00
C THR A 156 17.39 -0.87 10.88
N ALA A 157 17.33 -0.52 12.17
CA ALA A 157 18.41 -0.87 13.10
C ALA A 157 18.58 -2.39 13.25
N GLY A 158 17.48 -3.15 13.22
CA GLY A 158 17.52 -4.62 13.24
C GLY A 158 18.14 -5.19 11.95
N ASP A 159 17.74 -4.70 10.80
CA ASP A 159 18.25 -5.11 9.50
C ASP A 159 19.76 -4.80 9.35
N ASP A 160 20.20 -3.63 9.81
CA ASP A 160 21.61 -3.24 9.81
C ASP A 160 22.45 -4.17 10.69
N ALA A 161 21.94 -4.53 11.87
CA ALA A 161 22.61 -5.47 12.76
C ALA A 161 22.71 -6.89 12.15
N GLN A 162 21.64 -7.37 11.52
CA GLN A 162 21.65 -8.65 10.81
C GLN A 162 22.63 -8.65 9.63
N LEU A 163 22.64 -7.58 8.85
CA LEU A 163 23.55 -7.43 7.71
C LEU A 163 25.01 -7.41 8.17
N ALA A 164 25.31 -6.74 9.28
CA ALA A 164 26.65 -6.72 9.86
C ALA A 164 27.08 -8.11 10.35
N ASP A 165 26.19 -8.86 11.02
CA ASP A 165 26.45 -10.25 11.40
C ASP A 165 26.65 -11.16 10.18
N TYR A 166 25.81 -11.03 9.18
CA TYR A 166 25.93 -11.81 7.94
C TYR A 166 27.26 -11.52 7.24
N LYS A 167 27.67 -10.28 7.06
CA LYS A 167 28.96 -9.91 6.49
C LYS A 167 30.12 -10.54 7.28
N LYS A 168 30.08 -10.43 8.61
CA LYS A 168 31.09 -11.06 9.48
C LYS A 168 31.20 -12.58 9.27
N ARG A 169 30.06 -13.25 9.15
CA ARG A 169 30.02 -14.70 8.86
C ARG A 169 30.56 -15.05 7.48
N VAL A 170 30.21 -14.27 6.44
CA VAL A 170 30.71 -14.45 5.09
C VAL A 170 32.23 -14.26 5.04
N ASP A 171 32.74 -13.22 5.68
CA ASP A 171 34.18 -12.93 5.76
C ASP A 171 34.97 -14.03 6.49
N ALA A 172 34.33 -14.72 7.44
CA ALA A 172 34.91 -15.84 8.14
C ALA A 172 34.85 -17.19 7.37
N MET A 173 34.08 -17.26 6.28
CA MET A 173 33.99 -18.47 5.45
C MET A 173 35.26 -18.65 4.63
N ALA A 174 35.67 -19.92 4.41
CA ALA A 174 36.75 -20.24 3.49
C ALA A 174 36.41 -19.73 2.08
N LYS A 175 37.39 -19.11 1.43
CA LYS A 175 37.24 -18.72 0.02
C LYS A 175 36.94 -19.94 -0.85
N PRO A 176 36.02 -19.84 -1.84
CA PRO A 176 35.72 -20.92 -2.74
C PRO A 176 37.01 -21.37 -3.47
N THR A 177 37.19 -22.67 -3.58
CA THR A 177 38.35 -23.24 -4.24
C THR A 177 38.18 -23.37 -5.76
N LEU A 178 36.97 -23.13 -6.27
CA LEU A 178 36.66 -23.09 -7.69
C LEU A 178 36.72 -21.65 -8.23
N PRO A 179 37.35 -21.40 -9.37
CA PRO A 179 37.27 -20.10 -10.04
C PRO A 179 35.83 -19.85 -10.48
N LEU A 180 35.40 -18.63 -10.29
CA LEU A 180 34.11 -18.12 -10.79
C LEU A 180 34.13 -18.01 -12.30
#